data_cf9c1b540e7fc8cd5f6c2e272a819e7c
#
_entry.id   cf9c1b540e7fc8cd5f6c2e272a819e7c
#
_cell.length_a   1.000
_cell.length_b   1.000
_cell.length_c   1.000
_cell.angle_alpha   90.00
_cell.angle_beta   90.00
_cell.angle_gamma   90.00
#
_symmetry.space_group_name_H-M   'P 1'
#
loop_
_entity.id
_entity.type
_entity.pdbx_description
1 polymer ?
#
loop_
_entity_poly.entity_id
_entity_poly.type
_entity_poly.pdbx_seq_one_letter_code
_entity_poly.pdbx_strand_id
1 'polypeptide(L)'
;MLEAKHIALIEEAARLGHANIAQLRLCFQLLSVSAAIDRDCATRLAPHGLSEGRFIVLFLLHGAGGTLPPHELAERAGVSRATISGLLDGLQREGLLQRRSDAEDGRRLQIVLTARGKRLADDLFNQHTQWIGGLFDGLDGAEQVQLSRLLAKVWQHTDSGRSSQP
;
A
#
# COMPACT_ATOMS: atom_id res chain seq x y z
N MET A 1 -14.89 -13.80 9.05
CA MET A 1 -14.37 -12.41 8.93
C MET A 1 -13.68 -11.93 10.22
N LEU A 2 -14.31 -11.99 11.41
CA LEU A 2 -13.64 -11.65 12.67
C LEU A 2 -12.73 -12.80 13.14
N GLU A 3 -11.52 -12.47 13.61
CA GLU A 3 -10.61 -13.43 14.23
C GLU A 3 -11.06 -13.77 15.68
N ALA A 4 -10.65 -14.92 16.20
CA ALA A 4 -11.04 -15.39 17.55
C ALA A 4 -10.72 -14.36 18.65
N LYS A 5 -9.54 -13.68 18.55
CA LYS A 5 -9.16 -12.60 19.48
C LYS A 5 -10.13 -11.42 19.47
N HIS A 6 -10.66 -11.06 18.30
CA HIS A 6 -11.62 -9.96 18.17
C HIS A 6 -12.98 -10.33 18.77
N ILE A 7 -13.41 -11.59 18.58
CA ILE A 7 -14.65 -12.10 19.19
C ILE A 7 -14.53 -12.06 20.71
N ALA A 8 -13.43 -12.59 21.27
CA ALA A 8 -13.21 -12.59 22.73
C ALA A 8 -13.21 -11.17 23.32
N LEU A 9 -12.60 -10.19 22.63
CA LEU A 9 -12.60 -8.79 23.08
C LEU A 9 -13.98 -8.15 23.04
N ILE A 10 -14.78 -8.47 22.03
CA ILE A 10 -16.16 -7.99 21.91
C ILE A 10 -17.04 -8.58 23.02
N GLU A 11 -16.91 -9.87 23.29
CA GLU A 11 -17.65 -10.57 24.36
C GLU A 11 -17.30 -10.02 25.74
N GLU A 12 -16.01 -9.79 26.01
CA GLU A 12 -15.57 -9.21 27.27
C GLU A 12 -16.07 -7.77 27.45
N ALA A 13 -16.02 -6.94 26.38
CA ALA A 13 -16.57 -5.60 26.44
C ALA A 13 -18.08 -5.60 26.72
N ALA A 14 -18.82 -6.53 26.12
CA ALA A 14 -20.25 -6.69 26.38
C ALA A 14 -20.51 -7.13 27.81
N ARG A 15 -19.73 -8.07 28.36
CA ARG A 15 -19.79 -8.54 29.73
C ARG A 15 -19.56 -7.40 30.76
N LEU A 16 -18.65 -6.47 30.42
CA LEU A 16 -18.34 -5.29 31.21
C LEU A 16 -19.36 -4.14 31.06
N GLY A 17 -20.38 -4.31 30.22
CA GLY A 17 -21.45 -3.31 30.04
C GLY A 17 -21.06 -2.09 29.19
N HIS A 18 -20.01 -2.21 28.33
CA HIS A 18 -19.67 -1.09 27.44
C HIS A 18 -20.76 -0.85 26.39
N ALA A 19 -21.09 0.42 26.15
CA ALA A 19 -22.18 0.82 25.25
C ALA A 19 -21.81 0.78 23.75
N ASN A 20 -20.50 0.77 23.42
CA ASN A 20 -19.99 0.93 22.05
C ASN A 20 -19.60 -0.39 21.34
N ILE A 21 -20.32 -1.47 21.64
CA ILE A 21 -20.04 -2.81 21.09
C ILE A 21 -20.15 -2.85 19.56
N ALA A 22 -21.12 -2.14 18.97
CA ALA A 22 -21.28 -2.07 17.53
C ALA A 22 -20.09 -1.40 16.85
N GLN A 23 -19.57 -0.31 17.40
CA GLN A 23 -18.41 0.42 16.91
C GLN A 23 -17.14 -0.41 17.03
N LEU A 24 -16.96 -1.13 18.15
CA LEU A 24 -15.85 -2.05 18.35
C LEU A 24 -15.85 -3.17 17.28
N ARG A 25 -17.02 -3.74 17.00
CA ARG A 25 -17.20 -4.74 15.94
C ARG A 25 -16.82 -4.19 14.56
N LEU A 26 -17.30 -2.99 14.20
CA LEU A 26 -16.95 -2.34 12.93
C LEU A 26 -15.45 -2.08 12.80
N CYS A 27 -14.81 -1.60 13.87
CA CYS A 27 -13.35 -1.40 13.89
C CYS A 27 -12.60 -2.72 13.60
N PHE A 28 -12.96 -3.81 14.30
CA PHE A 28 -12.31 -5.10 14.08
C PHE A 28 -12.61 -5.71 12.69
N GLN A 29 -13.78 -5.42 12.13
CA GLN A 29 -14.09 -5.82 10.75
C GLN A 29 -13.17 -5.10 9.75
N LEU A 30 -12.98 -3.79 9.88
CA LEU A 30 -12.06 -3.02 9.04
C LEU A 30 -10.62 -3.55 9.15
N LEU A 31 -10.14 -3.76 10.39
CA LEU A 31 -8.79 -4.30 10.62
C LEU A 31 -8.63 -5.70 10.02
N SER A 32 -9.63 -6.57 10.14
CA SER A 32 -9.58 -7.92 9.58
C SER A 32 -9.55 -7.91 8.05
N VAL A 33 -10.33 -7.03 7.41
CA VAL A 33 -10.32 -6.89 5.95
C VAL A 33 -8.98 -6.34 5.47
N SER A 34 -8.47 -5.26 6.09
CA SER A 34 -7.15 -4.70 5.77
C SER A 34 -6.07 -5.77 5.87
N ALA A 35 -5.99 -6.47 6.99
CA ALA A 35 -5.00 -7.52 7.19
C ALA A 35 -5.13 -8.70 6.19
N ALA A 36 -6.33 -9.01 5.71
CA ALA A 36 -6.54 -10.01 4.67
C ALA A 36 -5.99 -9.53 3.32
N ILE A 37 -6.29 -8.28 2.94
CA ILE A 37 -5.79 -7.65 1.72
C ILE A 37 -4.24 -7.61 1.74
N ASP A 38 -3.64 -7.20 2.86
CA ASP A 38 -2.18 -7.12 3.02
C ASP A 38 -1.52 -8.51 2.84
N ARG A 39 -2.10 -9.56 3.46
CA ARG A 39 -1.60 -10.94 3.30
C ARG A 39 -1.71 -11.44 1.85
N ASP A 40 -2.83 -11.17 1.20
CA ASP A 40 -3.05 -11.56 -0.19
C ASP A 40 -2.11 -10.82 -1.14
N CYS A 41 -1.86 -9.53 -0.89
CA CYS A 41 -0.86 -8.74 -1.60
C CYS A 41 0.54 -9.37 -1.45
N ALA A 42 0.97 -9.63 -0.22
CA ALA A 42 2.27 -10.24 0.07
C ALA A 42 2.42 -11.62 -0.62
N THR A 43 1.37 -12.45 -0.59
CA THR A 43 1.35 -13.76 -1.24
C THR A 43 1.54 -13.65 -2.76
N ARG A 44 0.95 -12.64 -3.40
CA ARG A 44 1.09 -12.39 -4.85
C ARG A 44 2.46 -11.85 -5.23
N LEU A 45 3.10 -11.11 -4.36
CA LEU A 45 4.43 -10.52 -4.58
C LEU A 45 5.58 -11.51 -4.29
N ALA A 46 5.35 -12.47 -3.39
CA ALA A 46 6.36 -13.43 -2.95
C ALA A 46 7.03 -14.23 -4.10
N PRO A 47 6.32 -14.74 -5.14
CA PRO A 47 6.94 -15.44 -6.26
C PRO A 47 7.94 -14.60 -7.07
N HIS A 48 7.83 -13.27 -6.96
CA HIS A 48 8.72 -12.32 -7.63
C HIS A 48 9.87 -11.83 -6.72
N GLY A 49 9.97 -12.34 -5.48
CA GLY A 49 10.96 -11.90 -4.49
C GLY A 49 10.73 -10.48 -3.97
N LEU A 50 9.52 -9.94 -4.16
CA LEU A 50 9.20 -8.56 -3.81
C LEU A 50 8.45 -8.47 -2.48
N SER A 51 8.84 -7.48 -1.67
CA SER A 51 8.00 -6.95 -0.61
C SER A 51 7.09 -5.85 -1.17
N GLU A 52 6.03 -5.52 -0.44
CA GLU A 52 5.14 -4.40 -0.79
C GLU A 52 5.91 -3.09 -1.03
N GLY A 53 6.85 -2.72 -0.14
CA GLY A 53 7.65 -1.51 -0.32
C GLY A 53 8.48 -1.51 -1.60
N ARG A 54 9.04 -2.66 -2.01
CA ARG A 54 9.76 -2.78 -3.29
C ARG A 54 8.83 -2.70 -4.49
N PHE A 55 7.65 -3.29 -4.38
CA PHE A 55 6.61 -3.17 -5.41
C PHE A 55 6.16 -1.73 -5.59
N ILE A 56 5.91 -0.99 -4.50
CA ILE A 56 5.56 0.43 -4.55
C ILE A 56 6.63 1.25 -5.28
N VAL A 57 7.91 1.01 -5.02
CA VAL A 57 9.02 1.69 -5.73
C VAL A 57 8.97 1.41 -7.23
N LEU A 58 8.79 0.15 -7.64
CA LEU A 58 8.68 -0.21 -9.07
C LEU A 58 7.46 0.45 -9.71
N PHE A 59 6.33 0.46 -9.01
CA PHE A 59 5.09 1.09 -9.45
C PHE A 59 5.24 2.61 -9.64
N LEU A 60 5.84 3.31 -8.68
CA LEU A 60 6.09 4.76 -8.77
C LEU A 60 7.03 5.11 -9.92
N LEU A 61 8.11 4.33 -10.10
CA LEU A 61 9.02 4.50 -11.23
C LEU A 61 8.31 4.25 -12.56
N HIS A 62 7.50 3.20 -12.66
CA HIS A 62 6.73 2.90 -13.86
C HIS A 62 5.79 4.05 -14.23
N GLY A 63 4.99 4.55 -13.28
CA GLY A 63 4.07 5.66 -13.49
C GLY A 63 4.75 6.99 -13.86
N ALA A 64 6.03 7.14 -13.52
CA ALA A 64 6.85 8.31 -13.87
C ALA A 64 7.66 8.13 -15.18
N GLY A 65 7.32 7.17 -16.02
CA GLY A 65 8.05 6.91 -17.25
C GLY A 65 9.38 6.17 -17.06
N GLY A 66 9.61 5.59 -15.89
CA GLY A 66 10.76 4.75 -15.57
C GLY A 66 11.93 5.46 -14.87
N THR A 67 11.79 6.75 -14.53
CA THR A 67 12.88 7.53 -13.93
C THR A 67 12.35 8.49 -12.87
N LEU A 68 12.96 8.51 -11.68
CA LEU A 68 12.70 9.46 -10.59
C LEU A 68 13.94 9.66 -9.72
N PRO A 69 14.13 10.84 -9.12
CA PRO A 69 15.17 11.03 -8.10
C PRO A 69 14.77 10.35 -6.78
N PRO A 70 15.77 9.90 -5.96
CA PRO A 70 15.50 9.17 -4.71
C PRO A 70 14.64 9.92 -3.70
N HIS A 71 14.80 11.25 -3.61
CA HIS A 71 14.03 12.05 -2.65
C HIS A 71 12.54 12.09 -3.00
N GLU A 72 12.23 12.20 -4.29
CA GLU A 72 10.85 12.18 -4.78
C GLU A 72 10.20 10.80 -4.63
N LEU A 73 10.98 9.72 -4.83
CA LEU A 73 10.52 8.37 -4.51
C LEU A 73 10.19 8.21 -3.03
N ALA A 74 11.02 8.73 -2.13
CA ALA A 74 10.76 8.68 -0.68
C ALA A 74 9.48 9.43 -0.31
N GLU A 75 9.29 10.63 -0.85
CA GLU A 75 8.11 11.46 -0.63
C GLU A 75 6.85 10.78 -1.15
N ARG A 76 6.84 10.34 -2.40
CA ARG A 76 5.68 9.67 -3.01
C ARG A 76 5.35 8.32 -2.35
N ALA A 77 6.35 7.60 -1.87
CA ALA A 77 6.16 6.35 -1.13
C ALA A 77 5.77 6.56 0.34
N GLY A 78 5.81 7.79 0.86
CA GLY A 78 5.50 8.10 2.25
C GLY A 78 6.50 7.49 3.26
N VAL A 79 7.77 7.29 2.86
CA VAL A 79 8.80 6.65 3.69
C VAL A 79 10.01 7.54 3.92
N SER A 80 10.83 7.20 4.93
CA SER A 80 12.07 7.91 5.20
C SER A 80 13.11 7.73 4.08
N ARG A 81 14.08 8.67 3.97
CA ARG A 81 15.23 8.54 3.06
C ARG A 81 16.08 7.30 3.33
N ALA A 82 16.19 6.87 4.58
CA ALA A 82 16.90 5.65 4.94
C ALA A 82 16.15 4.40 4.42
N THR A 83 14.83 4.36 4.61
CA THR A 83 13.98 3.27 4.13
C THR A 83 14.04 3.14 2.60
N ILE A 84 13.88 4.26 1.86
CA ILE A 84 13.93 4.23 0.40
C ILE A 84 15.31 3.75 -0.11
N SER A 85 16.41 4.17 0.54
CA SER A 85 17.75 3.72 0.17
C SER A 85 17.88 2.19 0.25
N GLY A 86 17.42 1.58 1.34
CA GLY A 86 17.43 0.12 1.51
C GLY A 86 16.58 -0.62 0.47
N LEU A 87 15.41 -0.07 0.11
CA LEU A 87 14.56 -0.64 -0.95
C LEU A 87 15.25 -0.57 -2.32
N LEU A 88 15.86 0.58 -2.64
CA LEU A 88 16.60 0.78 -3.88
C LEU A 88 17.81 -0.15 -3.99
N ASP A 89 18.57 -0.33 -2.89
CA ASP A 89 19.72 -1.25 -2.85
C ASP A 89 19.29 -2.69 -3.16
N GLY A 90 18.17 -3.13 -2.61
CA GLY A 90 17.60 -4.44 -2.90
C GLY A 90 17.24 -4.61 -4.36
N LEU A 91 16.46 -3.69 -4.92
CA LEU A 91 16.03 -3.72 -6.32
C LEU A 91 17.20 -3.60 -7.30
N GLN A 92 18.25 -2.84 -6.95
CA GLN A 92 19.46 -2.74 -7.75
C GLN A 92 20.23 -4.04 -7.78
N ARG A 93 20.39 -4.73 -6.64
CA ARG A 93 21.03 -6.05 -6.57
C ARG A 93 20.30 -7.10 -7.41
N GLU A 94 19.00 -6.98 -7.53
CA GLU A 94 18.16 -7.84 -8.35
C GLU A 94 18.15 -7.42 -9.84
N GLY A 95 18.85 -6.34 -10.20
CA GLY A 95 18.96 -5.86 -11.57
C GLY A 95 17.66 -5.27 -12.13
N LEU A 96 16.75 -4.82 -11.27
CA LEU A 96 15.45 -4.23 -11.65
C LEU A 96 15.54 -2.72 -11.87
N LEU A 97 16.49 -2.07 -11.22
CA LEU A 97 16.79 -0.66 -11.41
C LEU A 97 18.31 -0.41 -11.39
N GLN A 98 18.69 0.79 -11.78
CA GLN A 98 20.06 1.30 -11.72
C GLN A 98 20.06 2.76 -11.29
N ARG A 99 21.17 3.17 -10.66
CA ARG A 99 21.43 4.56 -10.34
C ARG A 99 22.23 5.19 -11.48
N ARG A 100 21.81 6.37 -11.95
CA ARG A 100 22.50 7.15 -12.96
C ARG A 100 22.66 8.58 -12.53
N SER A 101 23.73 9.24 -12.95
CA SER A 101 23.79 10.69 -12.88
C SER A 101 22.79 11.30 -13.86
N ASP A 102 22.18 12.41 -13.48
CA ASP A 102 21.28 13.16 -14.34
C ASP A 102 22.06 13.66 -15.58
N ALA A 103 21.43 13.67 -16.74
CA ALA A 103 22.06 14.06 -17.99
C ALA A 103 22.34 15.59 -18.07
N GLU A 104 21.49 16.40 -17.41
CA GLU A 104 21.62 17.86 -17.43
C GLU A 104 22.43 18.39 -16.23
N ASP A 105 22.27 17.76 -15.05
CA ASP A 105 23.01 18.08 -13.83
C ASP A 105 23.65 16.80 -13.26
N GLY A 106 24.88 16.51 -13.67
CA GLY A 106 25.63 15.33 -13.24
C GLY A 106 25.79 15.15 -11.72
N ARG A 107 25.42 16.16 -10.92
CA ARG A 107 25.39 16.10 -9.45
C ARG A 107 24.12 15.45 -8.92
N ARG A 108 23.08 15.34 -9.75
CA ARG A 108 21.79 14.77 -9.36
C ARG A 108 21.76 13.28 -9.66
N LEU A 109 21.30 12.52 -8.68
CA LEU A 109 21.12 11.08 -8.82
C LEU A 109 19.70 10.77 -9.31
N GLN A 110 19.61 9.96 -10.36
CA GLN A 110 18.36 9.42 -10.90
C GLN A 110 18.29 7.91 -10.69
N ILE A 111 17.11 7.43 -10.33
CA ILE A 111 16.80 6.00 -10.28
C ILE A 111 16.05 5.65 -11.56
N VAL A 112 16.57 4.68 -12.30
CA VAL A 112 16.07 4.32 -13.63
C VAL A 112 15.73 2.83 -13.64
N LEU A 113 14.54 2.46 -14.11
CA LEU A 113 14.19 1.08 -14.36
C LEU A 113 15.06 0.48 -15.46
N THR A 114 15.57 -0.72 -15.22
CA THR A 114 16.16 -1.53 -16.32
C THR A 114 15.05 -2.05 -17.25
N ALA A 115 15.40 -2.59 -18.40
CA ALA A 115 14.44 -3.25 -19.28
C ALA A 115 13.71 -4.42 -18.60
N ARG A 116 14.41 -5.16 -17.70
CA ARG A 116 13.81 -6.21 -16.87
C ARG A 116 12.87 -5.63 -15.83
N GLY A 117 13.28 -4.57 -15.13
CA GLY A 117 12.46 -3.89 -14.15
C GLY A 117 11.18 -3.31 -14.74
N LYS A 118 11.28 -2.73 -15.95
CA LYS A 118 10.12 -2.18 -16.66
C LYS A 118 9.09 -3.26 -17.00
N ARG A 119 9.54 -4.37 -17.61
CA ARG A 119 8.63 -5.50 -17.91
C ARG A 119 7.95 -6.05 -16.65
N LEU A 120 8.73 -6.27 -15.58
CA LEU A 120 8.18 -6.78 -14.32
C LEU A 120 7.17 -5.78 -13.72
N ALA A 121 7.46 -4.49 -13.76
CA ALA A 121 6.53 -3.46 -13.28
C ALA A 121 5.23 -3.43 -14.10
N ASP A 122 5.31 -3.53 -15.44
CA ASP A 122 4.17 -3.60 -16.34
C ASP A 122 3.27 -4.82 -15.98
N ASP A 123 3.87 -6.00 -15.87
CA ASP A 123 3.16 -7.26 -15.59
C ASP A 123 2.49 -7.22 -14.21
N LEU A 124 3.22 -6.82 -13.19
CA LEU A 124 2.70 -6.75 -11.81
C LEU A 124 1.63 -5.67 -11.65
N PHE A 125 1.78 -4.54 -12.34
CA PHE A 125 0.76 -3.49 -12.32
C PHE A 125 -0.58 -4.01 -12.85
N ASN A 126 -0.54 -4.67 -14.00
CA ASN A 126 -1.74 -5.24 -14.61
C ASN A 126 -2.39 -6.31 -13.72
N GLN A 127 -1.60 -7.25 -13.20
CA GLN A 127 -2.10 -8.30 -12.31
C GLN A 127 -2.68 -7.72 -11.01
N HIS A 128 -2.00 -6.73 -10.43
CA HIS A 128 -2.42 -6.12 -9.17
C HIS A 128 -3.71 -5.30 -9.31
N THR A 129 -3.82 -4.52 -10.41
CA THR A 129 -5.05 -3.74 -10.70
C THR A 129 -6.26 -4.64 -10.94
N GLN A 130 -6.09 -5.75 -11.65
CA GLN A 130 -7.14 -6.73 -11.85
C GLN A 130 -7.57 -7.39 -10.53
N TRP A 131 -6.57 -7.82 -9.72
CA TRP A 131 -6.86 -8.42 -8.43
C TRP A 131 -7.57 -7.43 -7.48
N ILE A 132 -7.10 -6.19 -7.37
CA ILE A 132 -7.75 -5.16 -6.54
C ILE A 132 -9.18 -4.90 -7.04
N GLY A 133 -9.40 -4.82 -8.35
CA GLY A 133 -10.73 -4.70 -8.93
C GLY A 133 -11.66 -5.81 -8.46
N GLY A 134 -11.19 -7.07 -8.54
CA GLY A 134 -11.93 -8.26 -8.11
C GLY A 134 -12.31 -8.29 -6.62
N LEU A 135 -11.60 -7.55 -5.75
CA LEU A 135 -11.99 -7.43 -4.34
C LEU A 135 -13.36 -6.77 -4.15
N PHE A 136 -13.79 -6.00 -5.13
CA PHE A 136 -15.03 -5.20 -5.07
C PHE A 136 -16.11 -5.68 -6.04
N ASP A 137 -15.92 -6.84 -6.72
CA ASP A 137 -16.89 -7.39 -7.69
C ASP A 137 -18.27 -7.70 -7.09
N GLY A 138 -18.35 -7.88 -5.77
CA GLY A 138 -19.61 -8.07 -5.05
C GLY A 138 -20.38 -6.80 -4.75
N LEU A 139 -19.84 -5.61 -5.09
CA LEU A 139 -20.47 -4.31 -4.81
C LEU A 139 -20.89 -3.64 -6.13
N ASP A 140 -22.12 -3.17 -6.19
CA ASP A 140 -22.52 -2.27 -7.28
C ASP A 140 -21.89 -0.88 -7.16
N GLY A 141 -22.03 -0.05 -8.22
CA GLY A 141 -21.40 1.28 -8.25
C GLY A 141 -21.89 2.22 -7.14
N ALA A 142 -23.16 2.12 -6.72
CA ALA A 142 -23.71 2.94 -5.64
C ALA A 142 -23.14 2.51 -4.29
N GLU A 143 -23.00 1.20 -4.06
CA GLU A 143 -22.39 0.61 -2.86
C GLU A 143 -20.90 0.96 -2.76
N GLN A 144 -20.15 0.96 -3.87
CA GLN A 144 -18.74 1.38 -3.90
C GLN A 144 -18.58 2.85 -3.51
N VAL A 145 -19.44 3.74 -4.04
CA VAL A 145 -19.45 5.16 -3.66
C VAL A 145 -19.83 5.35 -2.20
N GLN A 146 -20.82 4.60 -1.70
CA GLN A 146 -21.22 4.65 -0.31
C GLN A 146 -20.11 4.18 0.62
N LEU A 147 -19.46 3.05 0.31
CA LEU A 147 -18.32 2.52 1.08
C LEU A 147 -17.19 3.55 1.15
N SER A 148 -16.78 4.14 0.02
CA SER A 148 -15.77 5.19 -0.03
C SER A 148 -16.10 6.37 0.88
N ARG A 149 -17.36 6.84 0.85
CA ARG A 149 -17.82 7.94 1.70
C ARG A 149 -17.80 7.58 3.18
N LEU A 150 -18.16 6.35 3.54
CA LEU A 150 -18.14 5.89 4.93
C LEU A 150 -16.71 5.75 5.46
N LEU A 151 -15.81 5.19 4.67
CA LEU A 151 -14.38 5.09 5.01
C LEU A 151 -13.76 6.48 5.21
N ALA A 152 -14.07 7.46 4.34
CA ALA A 152 -13.60 8.83 4.50
C ALA A 152 -14.08 9.47 5.82
N LYS A 153 -15.33 9.22 6.23
CA LYS A 153 -15.84 9.69 7.53
C LYS A 153 -15.08 9.05 8.70
N VAL A 154 -14.81 7.75 8.65
CA VAL A 154 -14.03 7.07 9.69
C VAL A 154 -12.60 7.64 9.75
N TRP A 155 -11.96 7.83 8.60
CA TRP A 155 -10.62 8.42 8.49
C TRP A 155 -10.52 9.77 9.18
N GLN A 156 -11.47 10.68 8.97
CA GLN A 156 -11.50 12.01 9.59
C GLN A 156 -11.54 12.00 11.12
N HIS A 157 -11.95 10.87 11.73
CA HIS A 157 -11.99 10.69 13.18
C HIS A 157 -10.74 9.99 13.75
N THR A 158 -9.80 9.60 12.89
CA THR A 158 -8.48 9.12 13.34
C THR A 158 -7.55 10.32 13.65
N ASP A 159 -6.52 10.08 14.45
CA ASP A 159 -5.51 11.12 14.74
C ASP A 159 -4.78 11.56 13.47
N SER A 160 -4.43 10.60 12.59
CA SER A 160 -3.82 10.90 11.29
C SER A 160 -4.71 11.73 10.39
N GLY A 161 -6.01 11.42 10.33
CA GLY A 161 -6.97 12.18 9.52
C GLY A 161 -7.18 13.60 10.03
N ARG A 162 -7.17 13.80 11.35
CA ARG A 162 -7.22 15.15 11.96
C ARG A 162 -5.98 15.97 11.70
N SER A 163 -4.80 15.36 11.72
CA SER A 163 -3.52 16.03 11.47
C SER A 163 -3.28 16.39 10.00
N SER A 164 -4.07 15.83 9.08
CA SER A 164 -3.97 16.08 7.63
C SER A 164 -4.93 17.17 7.12
N GLN A 165 -5.72 17.76 8.00
CA GLN A 165 -6.55 18.92 7.66
C GLN A 165 -5.69 20.19 7.73
N PRO A 166 -5.69 21.04 6.68
CA PRO A 166 -4.90 22.27 6.62
C PRO A 166 -5.35 23.31 7.64
#